data_7831b239d32dad59afec74e397e11712
#
_entry.id   7831b239d32dad59afec74e397e11712
#
_cell.length_a   1.000
_cell.length_b   1.000
_cell.length_c   1.000
_cell.angle_alpha   90.00
_cell.angle_beta   90.00
_cell.angle_gamma   90.00
#
_symmetry.space_group_name_H-M   'P 1'
#
loop_
_entity.id
_entity.type
_entity.pdbx_description
1 polymer ?
#
loop_
_entity_poly.entity_id
_entity_poly.type
_entity_poly.pdbx_seq_one_letter_code
_entity_poly.pdbx_strand_id
1 'polypeptide(L)'
;QIRTREDIDRQQREYFLQQQIKNIQDELGGGQEDEIDELRQKGQSKKWGKEVAALFEKELSKLERINSQSPDFNVQLTYLQTLLALPWESYTTDNLNIGNAEKTLNKDHYGLEKVKERILEHLAVLKLRGNMKSPIICLYGPPGVGKTSLGRSIASALKRKYVRMSLGGVHDEAEIRGHRKTYIGAMPGRIMKSLIKAESSNPVIILDEIDKLGSDHRGDPSSAMLEVLDPEQNNTFHDNYLDVDYDLSKVMFIATANNLGTIPPP
;
A
#
# COMPACT_ATOMS: atom_id res chain seq x y z
N GLN A 1 20.44 13.67 66.57
CA GLN A 1 20.08 12.26 66.35
C GLN A 1 18.70 12.03 65.71
N ILE A 2 17.71 12.87 65.96
CA ILE A 2 16.34 12.73 65.43
C ILE A 2 16.30 13.07 63.92
N ARG A 3 16.97 14.17 63.50
CA ARG A 3 17.02 14.58 62.07
C ARG A 3 17.70 13.55 61.15
N THR A 4 18.73 12.88 61.65
CA THR A 4 19.48 11.87 60.88
C THR A 4 18.67 10.58 60.65
N ARG A 5 17.74 10.26 61.58
CA ARG A 5 16.79 9.14 61.40
C ARG A 5 15.70 9.43 60.38
N GLU A 6 15.16 10.62 60.43
CA GLU A 6 14.13 11.06 59.46
C GLU A 6 14.71 11.15 58.04
N ASP A 7 15.96 11.57 57.87
CA ASP A 7 16.63 11.62 56.59
C ASP A 7 16.91 10.19 56.01
N ILE A 8 17.29 9.26 56.90
CA ILE A 8 17.53 7.86 56.52
C ILE A 8 16.18 7.18 56.11
N ASP A 9 15.10 7.37 56.87
CA ASP A 9 13.78 6.83 56.56
C ASP A 9 13.25 7.42 55.25
N ARG A 10 13.52 8.68 54.98
CA ARG A 10 13.14 9.33 53.73
C ARG A 10 13.92 8.76 52.54
N GLN A 11 15.21 8.57 52.65
CA GLN A 11 16.05 8.00 51.62
C GLN A 11 15.67 6.53 51.34
N GLN A 12 15.39 5.73 52.37
CA GLN A 12 14.94 4.35 52.22
C GLN A 12 13.56 4.30 51.54
N ARG A 13 12.66 5.21 51.85
CA ARG A 13 11.34 5.30 51.22
C ARG A 13 11.43 5.76 49.76
N GLU A 14 12.29 6.72 49.45
CA GLU A 14 12.57 7.15 48.08
C GLU A 14 13.19 6.01 47.23
N TYR A 15 14.13 5.28 47.79
CA TYR A 15 14.72 4.11 47.15
C TYR A 15 13.68 3.01 46.88
N PHE A 16 12.83 2.70 47.86
CA PHE A 16 11.76 1.71 47.70
C PHE A 16 10.73 2.13 46.66
N LEU A 17 10.34 3.40 46.63
CA LEU A 17 9.45 3.94 45.63
C LEU A 17 10.05 3.90 44.22
N GLN A 18 11.36 4.22 44.10
CA GLN A 18 12.07 4.10 42.82
C GLN A 18 12.14 2.65 42.34
N GLN A 19 12.35 1.69 43.23
CA GLN A 19 12.31 0.26 42.88
C GLN A 19 10.90 -0.20 42.46
N GLN A 20 9.85 0.25 43.14
CA GLN A 20 8.50 -0.03 42.73
C GLN A 20 8.15 0.57 41.36
N ILE A 21 8.56 1.82 41.11
CA ILE A 21 8.39 2.46 39.79
C ILE A 21 9.12 1.65 38.72
N LYS A 22 10.35 1.20 39.01
CA LYS A 22 11.11 0.38 38.07
C LYS A 22 10.46 -0.97 37.81
N ASN A 23 9.96 -1.66 38.82
CA ASN A 23 9.24 -2.93 38.66
C ASN A 23 7.93 -2.73 37.88
N ILE A 24 7.18 -1.66 38.16
CA ILE A 24 5.96 -1.33 37.40
C ILE A 24 6.32 -0.94 35.95
N GLN A 25 7.42 -0.24 35.71
CA GLN A 25 7.92 0.08 34.39
C GLN A 25 8.38 -1.19 33.63
N ASP A 26 9.02 -2.12 34.30
CA ASP A 26 9.44 -3.41 33.74
C ASP A 26 8.22 -4.30 33.43
N GLU A 27 7.18 -4.30 34.29
CA GLU A 27 5.91 -4.98 34.02
C GLU A 27 5.10 -4.32 32.90
N LEU A 28 5.13 -3.00 32.78
CA LEU A 28 4.49 -2.24 31.69
C LEU A 28 5.37 -2.21 30.43
N GLY A 29 6.67 -2.29 30.58
CA GLY A 29 7.65 -2.27 29.49
C GLY A 29 7.90 -3.64 28.85
N GLY A 30 7.61 -4.73 29.55
CA GLY A 30 7.74 -6.09 28.98
C GLY A 30 6.91 -6.25 27.70
N GLY A 31 5.72 -5.66 27.64
CA GLY A 31 4.91 -5.64 26.43
C GLY A 31 5.49 -4.81 25.28
N GLN A 32 6.27 -3.76 25.56
CA GLN A 32 6.90 -2.94 24.53
C GLN A 32 8.13 -3.62 23.90
N GLU A 33 8.97 -4.25 24.71
CA GLU A 33 10.13 -5.00 24.22
C GLU A 33 9.68 -6.18 23.36
N ASP A 34 8.64 -6.91 23.80
CA ASP A 34 8.06 -8.01 23.04
C ASP A 34 7.50 -7.53 21.68
N GLU A 35 6.82 -6.38 21.64
CA GLU A 35 6.27 -5.80 20.41
C GLU A 35 7.38 -5.36 19.44
N ILE A 36 8.45 -4.76 19.95
CA ILE A 36 9.61 -4.34 19.14
C ILE A 36 10.36 -5.56 18.59
N ASP A 37 10.53 -6.60 19.40
CA ASP A 37 11.18 -7.84 18.96
C ASP A 37 10.33 -8.58 17.91
N GLU A 38 9.01 -8.57 18.06
CA GLU A 38 8.10 -9.12 17.04
C GLU A 38 8.21 -8.34 15.71
N LEU A 39 8.26 -7.02 15.75
CA LEU A 39 8.49 -6.19 14.56
C LEU A 39 9.83 -6.50 13.91
N ARG A 40 10.88 -6.66 14.70
CA ARG A 40 12.23 -7.00 14.21
C ARG A 40 12.25 -8.36 13.52
N GLN A 41 11.64 -9.38 14.11
CA GLN A 41 11.51 -10.72 13.52
C GLN A 41 10.74 -10.69 12.20
N LYS A 42 9.61 -9.96 12.17
CA LYS A 42 8.82 -9.76 10.95
C LYS A 42 9.64 -9.05 9.87
N GLY A 43 10.40 -8.02 10.23
CA GLY A 43 11.29 -7.31 9.32
C GLY A 43 12.36 -8.20 8.69
N GLN A 44 12.99 -9.05 9.50
CA GLN A 44 14.00 -10.00 9.02
C GLN A 44 13.44 -11.06 8.06
N SER A 45 12.15 -11.40 8.19
CA SER A 45 11.47 -12.35 7.32
C SER A 45 11.05 -11.76 5.97
N LYS A 46 11.05 -10.42 5.83
CA LYS A 46 10.62 -9.74 4.60
C LYS A 46 11.70 -9.76 3.53
N LYS A 47 11.27 -9.93 2.29
CA LYS A 47 12.15 -9.94 1.10
C LYS A 47 12.23 -8.55 0.46
N TRP A 48 12.58 -7.55 1.23
CA TRP A 48 12.77 -6.19 0.72
C TRP A 48 14.22 -5.88 0.36
N GLY A 49 14.44 -4.83 -0.44
CA GLY A 49 15.76 -4.37 -0.83
C GLY A 49 16.57 -3.83 0.34
N LYS A 50 17.89 -3.72 0.16
CA LYS A 50 18.82 -3.26 1.21
C LYS A 50 18.48 -1.87 1.74
N GLU A 51 17.99 -0.97 0.89
CA GLU A 51 17.63 0.40 1.27
C GLU A 51 16.42 0.42 2.21
N VAL A 52 15.38 -0.37 1.88
CA VAL A 52 14.18 -0.50 2.72
C VAL A 52 14.50 -1.19 4.03
N ALA A 53 15.34 -2.23 4.02
CA ALA A 53 15.81 -2.89 5.23
C ALA A 53 16.55 -1.92 6.16
N ALA A 54 17.46 -1.12 5.60
CA ALA A 54 18.21 -0.11 6.39
C ALA A 54 17.30 0.98 6.94
N LEU A 55 16.30 1.43 6.17
CA LEU A 55 15.29 2.38 6.63
C LEU A 55 14.46 1.78 7.77
N PHE A 56 14.01 0.54 7.62
CA PHE A 56 13.24 -0.16 8.65
C PHE A 56 14.00 -0.25 9.97
N GLU A 57 15.26 -0.70 9.95
CA GLU A 57 16.10 -0.80 11.17
C GLU A 57 16.34 0.57 11.81
N LYS A 58 16.58 1.61 11.00
CA LYS A 58 16.72 2.98 11.49
C LYS A 58 15.45 3.46 12.19
N GLU A 59 14.31 3.23 11.59
CA GLU A 59 13.02 3.66 12.15
C GLU A 59 12.61 2.81 13.36
N LEU A 60 12.96 1.52 13.39
CA LEU A 60 12.80 0.65 14.55
C LEU A 60 13.65 1.11 15.74
N SER A 61 14.90 1.48 15.49
CA SER A 61 15.80 2.04 16.53
C SER A 61 15.30 3.39 17.08
N LYS A 62 14.52 4.15 16.29
CA LYS A 62 13.84 5.34 16.82
C LYS A 62 12.71 4.96 17.76
N LEU A 63 11.90 3.94 17.38
CA LEU A 63 10.79 3.46 18.20
C LEU A 63 11.27 3.00 19.58
N GLU A 64 12.41 2.31 19.66
CA GLU A 64 13.04 1.87 20.91
C GLU A 64 13.33 3.01 21.91
N ARG A 65 13.57 4.21 21.37
CA ARG A 65 13.92 5.39 22.18
C ARG A 65 12.72 6.24 22.58
N ILE A 66 11.54 5.98 22.01
CA ILE A 66 10.33 6.73 22.28
C ILE A 66 9.61 6.08 23.46
N ASN A 67 9.13 6.89 24.40
CA ASN A 67 8.32 6.41 25.51
C ASN A 67 6.99 5.83 24.97
N SER A 68 6.64 4.60 25.38
CA SER A 68 5.43 3.90 24.96
C SER A 68 4.12 4.63 25.24
N GLN A 69 4.12 5.52 26.24
CA GLN A 69 2.95 6.32 26.58
C GLN A 69 2.85 7.62 25.75
N SER A 70 3.86 7.93 24.92
CA SER A 70 3.83 9.08 24.04
C SER A 70 2.96 8.83 22.80
N PRO A 71 2.16 9.80 22.36
CA PRO A 71 1.47 9.72 21.07
C PRO A 71 2.41 9.42 19.89
N ASP A 72 3.64 9.89 19.96
CA ASP A 72 4.67 9.67 18.93
C ASP A 72 5.03 8.17 18.78
N PHE A 73 4.93 7.40 19.86
CA PHE A 73 5.14 5.96 19.81
C PHE A 73 4.14 5.28 18.87
N ASN A 74 2.86 5.58 19.02
CA ASN A 74 1.80 5.01 18.17
C ASN A 74 1.94 5.44 16.71
N VAL A 75 2.37 6.66 16.44
CA VAL A 75 2.63 7.16 15.08
C VAL A 75 3.77 6.37 14.45
N GLN A 76 4.87 6.19 15.18
CA GLN A 76 6.05 5.46 14.70
C GLN A 76 5.75 3.96 14.53
N LEU A 77 5.01 3.38 15.46
CA LEU A 77 4.56 2.00 15.41
C LEU A 77 3.68 1.74 14.17
N THR A 78 2.68 2.59 13.94
CA THR A 78 1.79 2.50 12.76
C THR A 78 2.57 2.60 11.45
N TYR A 79 3.58 3.46 11.40
CA TYR A 79 4.47 3.57 10.24
C TYR A 79 5.20 2.25 9.95
N LEU A 80 5.84 1.67 10.97
CA LEU A 80 6.58 0.40 10.83
C LEU A 80 5.64 -0.76 10.47
N GLN A 81 4.47 -0.83 11.09
CA GLN A 81 3.44 -1.82 10.76
C GLN A 81 2.96 -1.68 9.31
N THR A 82 2.78 -0.45 8.81
CA THR A 82 2.40 -0.18 7.43
C THR A 82 3.48 -0.63 6.45
N LEU A 83 4.75 -0.36 6.76
CA LEU A 83 5.89 -0.80 5.95
C LEU A 83 5.98 -2.33 5.89
N LEU A 84 5.72 -3.02 7.01
CA LEU A 84 5.65 -4.48 7.09
C LEU A 84 4.43 -5.07 6.36
N ALA A 85 3.31 -4.36 6.33
CA ALA A 85 2.09 -4.82 5.69
C ALA A 85 2.17 -4.85 4.17
N LEU A 86 3.10 -4.09 3.56
CA LEU A 86 3.32 -4.15 2.12
C LEU A 86 3.80 -5.55 1.70
N PRO A 87 3.29 -6.06 0.56
CA PRO A 87 3.59 -7.40 0.06
C PRO A 87 4.92 -7.44 -0.72
N TRP A 88 6.03 -7.09 -0.05
CA TRP A 88 7.36 -7.07 -0.65
C TRP A 88 7.71 -8.41 -1.30
N GLU A 89 8.03 -8.39 -2.63
CA GLU A 89 8.40 -9.58 -3.42
C GLU A 89 7.42 -10.77 -3.28
N SER A 90 6.15 -10.48 -2.93
CA SER A 90 5.09 -11.50 -2.81
C SER A 90 4.22 -11.49 -4.06
N TYR A 91 4.39 -12.49 -4.92
CA TYR A 91 3.70 -12.60 -6.20
C TYR A 91 2.78 -13.81 -6.24
N THR A 92 1.61 -13.64 -6.89
CA THR A 92 0.77 -14.77 -7.30
C THR A 92 1.28 -15.33 -8.62
N THR A 93 1.12 -16.64 -8.83
CA THR A 93 1.48 -17.27 -10.10
C THR A 93 0.41 -17.02 -11.15
N ASP A 94 0.78 -16.39 -12.26
CA ASP A 94 -0.14 -16.04 -13.32
C ASP A 94 -0.61 -17.25 -14.11
N ASN A 95 -1.91 -17.28 -14.40
CA ASN A 95 -2.49 -18.21 -15.36
C ASN A 95 -2.75 -17.49 -16.69
N LEU A 96 -1.79 -17.55 -17.59
CA LEU A 96 -1.90 -16.97 -18.94
C LEU A 96 -2.47 -17.98 -19.97
N ASN A 97 -3.39 -18.84 -19.56
CA ASN A 97 -4.12 -19.71 -20.46
C ASN A 97 -5.31 -18.97 -21.08
N ILE A 98 -5.16 -18.61 -22.37
CA ILE A 98 -6.17 -17.83 -23.10
C ILE A 98 -7.52 -18.54 -23.16
N GLY A 99 -7.53 -19.88 -23.33
CA GLY A 99 -8.78 -20.64 -23.33
C GLY A 99 -9.52 -20.62 -21.99
N ASN A 100 -8.78 -20.59 -20.87
CA ASN A 100 -9.39 -20.43 -19.55
C ASN A 100 -9.91 -19.00 -19.34
N ALA A 101 -9.19 -18.00 -19.83
CA ALA A 101 -9.63 -16.61 -19.79
C ALA A 101 -10.92 -16.42 -20.59
N GLU A 102 -11.00 -16.97 -21.78
CA GLU A 102 -12.21 -16.95 -22.63
C GLU A 102 -13.41 -17.59 -21.92
N LYS A 103 -13.22 -18.78 -21.36
CA LYS A 103 -14.28 -19.49 -20.61
C LYS A 103 -14.77 -18.65 -19.41
N THR A 104 -13.86 -18.04 -18.67
CA THR A 104 -14.20 -17.18 -17.52
C THR A 104 -15.01 -15.96 -17.96
N LEU A 105 -14.53 -15.25 -18.99
CA LEU A 105 -15.23 -14.08 -19.54
C LEU A 105 -16.62 -14.43 -20.08
N ASN A 106 -16.76 -15.56 -20.77
CA ASN A 106 -18.04 -16.02 -21.32
C ASN A 106 -19.03 -16.48 -20.24
N LYS A 107 -18.50 -17.07 -19.15
CA LYS A 107 -19.31 -17.46 -18.00
C LYS A 107 -19.88 -16.27 -17.26
N ASP A 108 -19.04 -15.25 -17.04
CA ASP A 108 -19.38 -14.11 -16.19
C ASP A 108 -20.13 -13.01 -16.93
N HIS A 109 -19.99 -12.93 -18.25
CA HIS A 109 -20.55 -11.85 -19.06
C HIS A 109 -21.25 -12.39 -20.32
N TYR A 110 -22.49 -11.98 -20.52
CA TYR A 110 -23.23 -12.27 -21.73
C TYR A 110 -22.96 -11.22 -22.81
N GLY A 111 -22.77 -11.63 -24.05
CA GLY A 111 -22.47 -10.71 -25.17
C GLY A 111 -21.06 -10.09 -25.03
N LEU A 112 -20.91 -8.85 -25.49
CA LEU A 112 -19.67 -8.08 -25.45
C LEU A 112 -18.49 -8.75 -26.23
N GLU A 113 -18.80 -9.43 -27.33
CA GLU A 113 -17.83 -10.26 -28.06
C GLU A 113 -16.55 -9.49 -28.45
N LYS A 114 -16.72 -8.28 -29.01
CA LYS A 114 -15.59 -7.42 -29.40
C LYS A 114 -14.72 -7.00 -28.20
N VAL A 115 -15.33 -6.76 -27.05
CA VAL A 115 -14.61 -6.38 -25.82
C VAL A 115 -13.84 -7.57 -25.30
N LYS A 116 -14.45 -8.74 -25.24
CA LYS A 116 -13.80 -10.00 -24.82
C LYS A 116 -12.64 -10.35 -25.73
N GLU A 117 -12.84 -10.28 -27.05
CA GLU A 117 -11.78 -10.52 -28.03
C GLU A 117 -10.59 -9.60 -27.79
N ARG A 118 -10.82 -8.31 -27.59
CA ARG A 118 -9.75 -7.34 -27.30
C ARG A 118 -9.02 -7.60 -25.99
N ILE A 119 -9.73 -8.05 -24.96
CA ILE A 119 -9.12 -8.47 -23.70
C ILE A 119 -8.24 -9.71 -23.92
N LEU A 120 -8.72 -10.73 -24.65
CA LEU A 120 -7.97 -11.94 -24.94
C LEU A 120 -6.72 -11.66 -25.80
N GLU A 121 -6.82 -10.77 -26.78
CA GLU A 121 -5.65 -10.31 -27.56
C GLU A 121 -4.60 -9.66 -26.65
N HIS A 122 -5.03 -8.78 -25.74
CA HIS A 122 -4.13 -8.13 -24.78
C HIS A 122 -3.43 -9.15 -23.88
N LEU A 123 -4.16 -10.12 -23.34
CA LEU A 123 -3.60 -11.22 -22.53
C LEU A 123 -2.64 -12.09 -23.33
N ALA A 124 -2.92 -12.34 -24.60
CA ALA A 124 -2.03 -13.08 -25.50
C ALA A 124 -0.71 -12.31 -25.73
N VAL A 125 -0.77 -10.99 -25.92
CA VAL A 125 0.42 -10.15 -26.04
C VAL A 125 1.26 -10.19 -24.75
N LEU A 126 0.63 -10.09 -23.57
CA LEU A 126 1.32 -10.22 -22.28
C LEU A 126 2.03 -11.56 -22.15
N LYS A 127 1.35 -12.64 -22.55
CA LYS A 127 1.92 -14.00 -22.55
C LYS A 127 3.16 -14.10 -23.44
N LEU A 128 3.09 -13.53 -24.65
CA LEU A 128 4.19 -13.58 -25.62
C LEU A 128 5.39 -12.73 -25.20
N ARG A 129 5.14 -11.57 -24.61
CA ARG A 129 6.21 -10.66 -24.15
C ARG A 129 6.90 -11.15 -22.89
N GLY A 130 6.22 -11.93 -22.06
CA GLY A 130 6.74 -12.40 -20.77
C GLY A 130 6.94 -11.27 -19.72
N ASN A 131 6.47 -10.05 -20.00
CA ASN A 131 6.49 -8.93 -19.07
C ASN A 131 5.17 -8.15 -19.14
N MET A 132 4.91 -7.33 -18.11
CA MET A 132 3.69 -6.52 -18.02
C MET A 132 3.83 -5.12 -18.65
N LYS A 133 4.94 -4.83 -19.34
CA LYS A 133 5.14 -3.59 -20.09
C LYS A 133 4.24 -3.58 -21.34
N SER A 134 2.98 -3.28 -21.14
CA SER A 134 1.96 -3.25 -22.18
C SER A 134 1.05 -2.05 -21.98
N PRO A 135 0.43 -1.53 -23.04
CA PRO A 135 -0.59 -0.49 -22.89
C PRO A 135 -1.67 -0.90 -21.90
N ILE A 136 -2.15 0.07 -21.13
CA ILE A 136 -3.18 -0.14 -20.12
C ILE A 136 -4.52 -0.34 -20.82
N ILE A 137 -5.31 -1.30 -20.32
CA ILE A 137 -6.70 -1.47 -20.77
C ILE A 137 -7.55 -0.36 -20.15
N CYS A 138 -8.24 0.43 -21.00
CA CYS A 138 -9.26 1.36 -20.57
C CYS A 138 -10.62 0.87 -21.05
N LEU A 139 -11.52 0.56 -20.12
CA LEU A 139 -12.90 0.13 -20.39
C LEU A 139 -13.80 1.38 -20.40
N TYR A 140 -14.19 1.79 -21.58
CA TYR A 140 -15.05 2.96 -21.80
C TYR A 140 -16.48 2.58 -22.15
N GLY A 141 -17.43 3.33 -21.61
CA GLY A 141 -18.86 3.15 -21.91
C GLY A 141 -19.76 3.76 -20.83
N PRO A 142 -21.11 3.74 -21.05
CA PRO A 142 -22.04 4.28 -20.07
C PRO A 142 -21.98 3.57 -18.72
N PRO A 143 -22.46 4.21 -17.64
CA PRO A 143 -22.52 3.56 -16.34
C PRO A 143 -23.44 2.32 -16.38
N GLY A 144 -23.14 1.34 -15.51
CA GLY A 144 -23.98 0.14 -15.35
C GLY A 144 -23.77 -0.98 -16.38
N VAL A 145 -22.88 -0.83 -17.37
CA VAL A 145 -22.62 -1.88 -18.39
C VAL A 145 -21.66 -2.98 -17.94
N GLY A 146 -21.19 -2.95 -16.71
CA GLY A 146 -20.35 -4.02 -16.15
C GLY A 146 -18.83 -3.84 -16.34
N LYS A 147 -18.33 -2.62 -16.58
CA LYS A 147 -16.90 -2.36 -16.76
C LYS A 147 -16.06 -2.88 -15.60
N THR A 148 -16.45 -2.59 -14.36
CA THR A 148 -15.74 -2.99 -13.15
C THR A 148 -15.79 -4.51 -12.94
N SER A 149 -16.90 -5.16 -13.29
CA SER A 149 -17.02 -6.63 -13.21
C SER A 149 -16.18 -7.35 -14.26
N LEU A 150 -15.99 -6.76 -15.46
CA LEU A 150 -15.02 -7.28 -16.46
C LEU A 150 -13.61 -7.32 -15.89
N GLY A 151 -13.17 -6.26 -15.21
CA GLY A 151 -11.87 -6.23 -14.56
C GLY A 151 -11.69 -7.32 -13.49
N ARG A 152 -12.74 -7.61 -12.72
CA ARG A 152 -12.75 -8.71 -11.76
C ARG A 152 -12.61 -10.07 -12.45
N SER A 153 -13.30 -10.27 -13.56
CA SER A 153 -13.21 -11.52 -14.33
C SER A 153 -11.84 -11.72 -14.96
N ILE A 154 -11.19 -10.65 -15.41
CA ILE A 154 -9.78 -10.69 -15.87
C ILE A 154 -8.86 -11.14 -14.74
N ALA A 155 -8.98 -10.55 -13.55
CA ALA A 155 -8.18 -10.92 -12.38
C ALA A 155 -8.40 -12.40 -12.01
N SER A 156 -9.65 -12.86 -12.02
CA SER A 156 -10.00 -14.25 -11.75
C SER A 156 -9.38 -15.22 -12.80
N ALA A 157 -9.44 -14.87 -14.08
CA ALA A 157 -8.86 -15.65 -15.17
C ALA A 157 -7.35 -15.78 -15.03
N LEU A 158 -6.67 -14.71 -14.62
CA LEU A 158 -5.23 -14.67 -14.38
C LEU A 158 -4.81 -15.29 -13.04
N LYS A 159 -5.76 -15.61 -12.16
CA LYS A 159 -5.52 -16.03 -10.76
C LYS A 159 -4.76 -14.96 -9.94
N ARG A 160 -4.96 -13.70 -10.27
CA ARG A 160 -4.42 -12.56 -9.53
C ARG A 160 -5.40 -12.05 -8.47
N LYS A 161 -4.86 -11.46 -7.44
CA LYS A 161 -5.65 -10.68 -6.48
C LYS A 161 -6.27 -9.47 -7.17
N TYR A 162 -7.44 -9.05 -6.71
CA TYR A 162 -8.22 -7.96 -7.29
C TYR A 162 -8.46 -6.87 -6.26
N VAL A 163 -8.20 -5.63 -6.64
CA VAL A 163 -8.56 -4.45 -5.84
C VAL A 163 -9.19 -3.40 -6.75
N ARG A 164 -10.23 -2.75 -6.24
CA ARG A 164 -10.85 -1.58 -6.87
C ARG A 164 -10.42 -0.33 -6.13
N MET A 165 -9.97 0.67 -6.88
CA MET A 165 -9.65 2.01 -6.41
C MET A 165 -10.47 3.03 -7.18
N SER A 166 -11.41 3.72 -6.51
CA SER A 166 -12.17 4.80 -7.14
C SER A 166 -11.33 6.07 -7.19
N LEU A 167 -11.27 6.69 -8.36
CA LEU A 167 -10.61 7.99 -8.59
C LEU A 167 -11.61 9.15 -8.60
N GLY A 168 -12.92 8.86 -8.57
CA GLY A 168 -13.95 9.88 -8.44
C GLY A 168 -13.82 10.65 -7.13
N GLY A 169 -13.70 11.98 -7.22
CA GLY A 169 -13.54 12.84 -6.04
C GLY A 169 -12.12 12.95 -5.50
N VAL A 170 -11.14 12.39 -6.19
CA VAL A 170 -9.70 12.64 -5.88
C VAL A 170 -9.30 13.98 -6.48
N HIS A 171 -8.84 14.89 -5.63
CA HIS A 171 -8.45 16.25 -6.01
C HIS A 171 -7.03 16.59 -5.56
N ASP A 172 -6.47 15.83 -4.64
CA ASP A 172 -5.15 16.05 -4.05
C ASP A 172 -4.18 14.93 -4.47
N GLU A 173 -3.03 15.32 -5.00
CA GLU A 173 -1.94 14.40 -5.35
C GLU A 173 -1.52 13.52 -4.16
N ALA A 174 -1.57 14.06 -2.95
CA ALA A 174 -1.23 13.34 -1.72
C ALA A 174 -2.16 12.13 -1.47
N GLU A 175 -3.37 12.11 -2.01
CA GLU A 175 -4.23 10.92 -1.93
C GLU A 175 -3.65 9.73 -2.72
N ILE A 176 -2.91 9.99 -3.80
CA ILE A 176 -2.26 8.96 -4.62
C ILE A 176 -0.90 8.59 -4.05
N ARG A 177 -0.05 9.60 -3.76
CA ARG A 177 1.35 9.44 -3.33
C ARG A 177 1.54 9.36 -1.82
N GLY A 178 0.50 9.58 -1.03
CA GLY A 178 0.61 9.69 0.43
C GLY A 178 1.00 11.09 0.91
N HIS A 179 0.68 11.36 2.16
CA HIS A 179 1.04 12.60 2.85
C HIS A 179 2.41 12.44 3.50
N ARG A 180 3.21 13.49 3.53
CA ARG A 180 4.49 13.45 4.25
C ARG A 180 4.28 13.11 5.72
N LYS A 181 5.08 12.18 6.24
CA LYS A 181 5.00 11.64 7.61
C LYS A 181 4.98 12.72 8.73
N THR A 182 5.52 13.90 8.44
CA THR A 182 5.58 15.01 9.40
C THR A 182 4.26 15.71 9.65
N TYR A 183 3.24 15.47 8.83
CA TYR A 183 1.91 16.07 9.01
C TYR A 183 1.05 15.22 9.95
N ILE A 184 0.26 15.90 10.81
CA ILE A 184 -0.72 15.23 11.66
C ILE A 184 -1.77 14.55 10.78
N GLY A 185 -2.02 13.26 11.05
CA GLY A 185 -2.94 12.47 10.25
C GLY A 185 -2.38 11.99 8.91
N ALA A 186 -1.06 12.07 8.71
CA ALA A 186 -0.40 11.54 7.53
C ALA A 186 -0.70 10.04 7.35
N MET A 187 -0.91 9.63 6.10
CA MET A 187 -1.20 8.25 5.74
C MET A 187 -0.62 7.91 4.37
N PRO A 188 -0.36 6.62 4.11
CA PRO A 188 0.11 6.19 2.79
C PRO A 188 -0.92 6.47 1.70
N GLY A 189 -0.43 6.60 0.48
CA GLY A 189 -1.26 6.82 -0.70
C GLY A 189 -2.19 5.65 -1.01
N ARG A 190 -3.20 5.89 -1.83
CA ARG A 190 -4.20 4.89 -2.23
C ARG A 190 -3.58 3.70 -2.96
N ILE A 191 -2.48 3.91 -3.68
CA ILE A 191 -1.75 2.82 -4.36
C ILE A 191 -1.18 1.86 -3.31
N MET A 192 -0.46 2.36 -2.31
CA MET A 192 0.10 1.52 -1.23
C MET A 192 -0.99 0.81 -0.44
N LYS A 193 -2.08 1.50 -0.10
CA LYS A 193 -3.26 0.89 0.55
C LYS A 193 -3.87 -0.23 -0.29
N SER A 194 -3.90 -0.07 -1.61
CA SER A 194 -4.41 -1.10 -2.53
C SER A 194 -3.52 -2.35 -2.55
N LEU A 195 -2.20 -2.17 -2.53
CA LEU A 195 -1.23 -3.28 -2.45
C LEU A 195 -1.34 -4.02 -1.12
N ILE A 196 -1.44 -3.31 0.00
CA ILE A 196 -1.64 -3.90 1.33
C ILE A 196 -2.93 -4.74 1.34
N LYS A 197 -4.03 -4.20 0.80
CA LYS A 197 -5.32 -4.90 0.71
C LYS A 197 -5.26 -6.13 -0.21
N ALA A 198 -4.45 -6.08 -1.26
CA ALA A 198 -4.28 -7.18 -2.19
C ALA A 198 -3.40 -8.30 -1.62
N GLU A 199 -2.54 -8.01 -0.65
CA GLU A 199 -1.54 -8.93 -0.10
C GLU A 199 -0.64 -9.55 -1.19
N SER A 200 -0.45 -8.83 -2.29
CA SER A 200 0.34 -9.27 -3.45
C SER A 200 0.96 -8.09 -4.17
N SER A 201 2.17 -8.25 -4.71
CA SER A 201 2.88 -7.25 -5.51
C SER A 201 2.48 -7.24 -6.99
N ASN A 202 1.69 -8.22 -7.44
CA ASN A 202 1.18 -8.29 -8.82
C ASN A 202 -0.35 -8.40 -8.91
N PRO A 203 -1.12 -7.59 -8.17
CA PRO A 203 -2.57 -7.62 -8.26
C PRO A 203 -3.06 -7.03 -9.58
N VAL A 204 -4.35 -7.21 -9.86
CA VAL A 204 -5.08 -6.38 -10.81
C VAL A 204 -5.74 -5.24 -10.01
N ILE A 205 -5.39 -4.00 -10.32
CA ILE A 205 -5.97 -2.81 -9.71
C ILE A 205 -6.87 -2.14 -10.74
N ILE A 206 -8.16 -2.04 -10.41
CA ILE A 206 -9.12 -1.28 -11.21
C ILE A 206 -9.10 0.16 -10.75
N LEU A 207 -8.74 1.04 -11.68
CA LEU A 207 -8.80 2.50 -11.54
C LEU A 207 -10.16 2.96 -12.03
N ASP A 208 -11.12 3.02 -11.11
CA ASP A 208 -12.51 3.29 -11.47
C ASP A 208 -12.78 4.79 -11.57
N GLU A 209 -13.51 5.19 -12.62
CA GLU A 209 -13.89 6.58 -12.87
C GLU A 209 -12.68 7.53 -13.08
N ILE A 210 -11.70 7.12 -13.90
CA ILE A 210 -10.53 7.95 -14.20
C ILE A 210 -10.92 9.31 -14.85
N ASP A 211 -12.04 9.36 -15.53
CA ASP A 211 -12.64 10.55 -16.14
C ASP A 211 -13.16 11.59 -15.11
N LYS A 212 -13.25 11.21 -13.84
CA LYS A 212 -13.67 12.10 -12.75
C LYS A 212 -12.50 12.56 -11.87
N LEU A 213 -11.26 12.31 -12.30
CA LEU A 213 -10.09 12.82 -11.63
C LEU A 213 -10.09 14.34 -11.74
N GLY A 214 -10.15 15.03 -10.61
CA GLY A 214 -10.14 16.48 -10.57
C GLY A 214 -8.73 17.04 -10.40
N SER A 215 -8.53 18.29 -10.80
CA SER A 215 -7.36 19.07 -10.41
C SER A 215 -7.84 20.30 -9.64
N ASP A 216 -7.22 20.59 -8.51
CA ASP A 216 -7.43 21.83 -7.78
C ASP A 216 -6.09 22.47 -7.42
N HIS A 217 -6.13 23.57 -6.65
CA HIS A 217 -4.94 24.32 -6.24
C HIS A 217 -4.00 23.55 -5.29
N ARG A 218 -4.33 22.32 -4.88
CA ARG A 218 -3.56 21.49 -3.93
C ARG A 218 -2.64 20.46 -4.59
N GLY A 219 -2.62 20.42 -5.90
CA GLY A 219 -1.79 19.50 -6.65
C GLY A 219 -2.46 18.95 -7.89
N ASP A 220 -1.73 18.17 -8.65
CA ASP A 220 -2.22 17.51 -9.86
C ASP A 220 -2.19 15.99 -9.69
N PRO A 221 -3.30 15.38 -9.25
CA PRO A 221 -3.38 13.93 -9.15
C PRO A 221 -3.24 13.21 -10.51
N SER A 222 -3.49 13.92 -11.62
CA SER A 222 -3.29 13.35 -12.97
C SER A 222 -1.80 13.09 -13.22
N SER A 223 -0.91 13.99 -12.80
CA SER A 223 0.54 13.80 -12.90
C SER A 223 1.00 12.57 -12.09
N ALA A 224 0.49 12.41 -10.87
CA ALA A 224 0.79 11.22 -10.06
C ALA A 224 0.30 9.92 -10.72
N MET A 225 -0.88 9.97 -11.36
CA MET A 225 -1.41 8.81 -12.08
C MET A 225 -0.62 8.50 -13.35
N LEU A 226 -0.08 9.49 -14.04
CA LEU A 226 0.81 9.26 -15.19
C LEU A 226 2.04 8.45 -14.77
N GLU A 227 2.69 8.80 -13.66
CA GLU A 227 3.82 8.02 -13.13
C GLU A 227 3.43 6.58 -12.76
N VAL A 228 2.26 6.39 -12.14
CA VAL A 228 1.75 5.05 -11.81
C VAL A 228 1.52 4.20 -13.06
N LEU A 229 1.02 4.83 -14.12
CA LEU A 229 0.59 4.15 -15.35
C LEU A 229 1.71 4.02 -16.39
N ASP A 230 2.76 4.82 -16.31
CA ASP A 230 3.89 4.77 -17.24
C ASP A 230 4.80 3.59 -16.92
N PRO A 231 4.91 2.56 -17.81
CA PRO A 231 5.78 1.42 -17.60
C PRO A 231 7.27 1.74 -17.49
N GLU A 232 7.70 2.94 -17.92
CA GLU A 232 9.09 3.39 -17.82
C GLU A 232 9.41 4.01 -16.45
N GLN A 233 8.39 4.48 -15.71
CA GLN A 233 8.55 5.19 -14.44
C GLN A 233 8.01 4.41 -13.25
N ASN A 234 7.03 3.53 -13.44
CA ASN A 234 6.29 2.90 -12.35
C ASN A 234 7.08 1.86 -11.53
N ASN A 235 8.28 1.49 -11.97
CA ASN A 235 9.18 0.61 -11.22
C ASN A 235 9.82 1.30 -10.00
N THR A 236 9.78 2.63 -9.93
CA THR A 236 10.31 3.45 -8.84
C THR A 236 9.25 4.42 -8.32
N PHE A 237 8.02 3.95 -8.16
CA PHE A 237 6.94 4.78 -7.64
C PHE A 237 7.19 5.13 -6.17
N HIS A 238 7.31 6.43 -5.88
CA HIS A 238 7.60 6.93 -4.55
C HIS A 238 6.34 7.27 -3.75
N ASP A 239 6.22 6.69 -2.54
CA ASP A 239 5.18 7.07 -1.58
C ASP A 239 5.76 8.01 -0.52
N ASN A 240 5.18 9.20 -0.38
CA ASN A 240 5.68 10.27 0.50
C ASN A 240 5.53 9.95 1.99
N TYR A 241 4.57 9.09 2.37
CA TYR A 241 4.38 8.68 3.76
C TYR A 241 5.42 7.65 4.18
N LEU A 242 5.61 6.65 3.35
CA LEU A 242 6.56 5.57 3.61
C LEU A 242 8.01 5.99 3.33
N ASP A 243 8.20 7.02 2.49
CA ASP A 243 9.51 7.50 2.05
C ASP A 243 10.36 6.39 1.42
N VAL A 244 9.71 5.56 0.60
CA VAL A 244 10.31 4.45 -0.13
C VAL A 244 9.78 4.38 -1.55
N ASP A 245 10.60 3.85 -2.44
CA ASP A 245 10.19 3.48 -3.78
C ASP A 245 9.62 2.06 -3.78
N TYR A 246 8.56 1.87 -4.55
CA TYR A 246 7.92 0.57 -4.72
C TYR A 246 7.80 0.23 -6.20
N ASP A 247 8.17 -0.99 -6.56
CA ASP A 247 8.07 -1.47 -7.95
C ASP A 247 6.64 -1.88 -8.30
N LEU A 248 5.97 -1.06 -9.11
CA LEU A 248 4.63 -1.30 -9.65
C LEU A 248 4.64 -1.99 -11.02
N SER A 249 5.79 -2.31 -11.57
CA SER A 249 5.91 -2.83 -12.96
C SER A 249 5.19 -4.15 -13.21
N LYS A 250 4.89 -4.91 -12.15
CA LYS A 250 4.17 -6.19 -12.22
C LYS A 250 2.69 -6.08 -11.88
N VAL A 251 2.23 -4.90 -11.47
CA VAL A 251 0.81 -4.61 -11.25
C VAL A 251 0.12 -4.47 -12.60
N MET A 252 -1.06 -5.07 -12.73
CA MET A 252 -1.92 -4.87 -13.90
C MET A 252 -2.95 -3.80 -13.58
N PHE A 253 -2.85 -2.66 -14.24
CA PHE A 253 -3.83 -1.59 -14.12
C PHE A 253 -4.90 -1.69 -15.21
N ILE A 254 -6.16 -1.57 -14.83
CA ILE A 254 -7.29 -1.49 -15.75
C ILE A 254 -8.07 -0.23 -15.37
N ALA A 255 -8.20 0.71 -16.28
CA ALA A 255 -8.97 1.93 -16.07
C ALA A 255 -10.42 1.76 -16.53
N THR A 256 -11.35 2.44 -15.87
CA THR A 256 -12.70 2.60 -16.35
C THR A 256 -13.05 4.08 -16.53
N ALA A 257 -13.81 4.40 -17.57
CA ALA A 257 -14.28 5.75 -17.84
C ALA A 257 -15.71 5.74 -18.38
N ASN A 258 -16.46 6.77 -18.07
CA ASN A 258 -17.80 6.99 -18.65
C ASN A 258 -17.73 8.02 -19.79
N ASN A 259 -16.79 8.95 -19.74
CA ASN A 259 -16.58 10.00 -20.73
C ASN A 259 -15.07 10.18 -21.02
N LEU A 260 -14.68 10.01 -22.28
CA LEU A 260 -13.27 10.20 -22.68
C LEU A 260 -12.89 11.68 -22.82
N GLY A 261 -13.84 12.56 -23.06
CA GLY A 261 -13.60 13.99 -23.27
C GLY A 261 -13.16 14.75 -22.02
N THR A 262 -13.31 14.15 -20.83
CA THR A 262 -12.91 14.73 -19.55
C THR A 262 -11.58 14.20 -19.03
N ILE A 263 -10.99 13.21 -19.69
CA ILE A 263 -9.66 12.71 -19.36
C ILE A 263 -8.64 13.72 -19.86
N PRO A 264 -7.78 14.29 -18.99
CA PRO A 264 -6.75 15.23 -19.43
C PRO A 264 -5.83 14.57 -20.46
N PRO A 265 -5.41 15.29 -21.51
CA PRO A 265 -4.36 14.78 -22.38
C PRO A 265 -3.04 14.66 -21.57
N PRO A 266 -2.17 13.73 -21.96
CA PRO A 266 -0.87 13.53 -21.30
C PRO A 266 0.05 14.74 -21.43
#